data_7d7ab5b08673abcd540e541373cdddd2
#
_entry.id   7d7ab5b08673abcd540e541373cdddd2
#
_cell.length_a   1.000
_cell.length_b   1.000
_cell.length_c   1.000
_cell.angle_alpha   90.00
_cell.angle_beta   90.00
_cell.angle_gamma   90.00
#
_symmetry.space_group_name_H-M   'P 1'
#
loop_
_entity.id
_entity.type
_entity.pdbx_description
1 polymer ?
#
loop_
_entity_poly.entity_id
_entity_poly.type
_entity_poly.pdbx_seq_one_letter_code
_entity_poly.pdbx_strand_id
1 'polypeptide(L)'
;HRVDRRQRQMCIRDRLDLIHDSILRKLEYEFDKIEITNMWSNHLYSGDSHPPHTHSNNFLSGVYYLYGGVNSSPIQFFDPRPQATVLSPRNKANWNNSSMIQFDAVNGTGLIFPSWLQHWVPATKYERISVAWNVLVRGHYGEPNTLQNAYI
;
A
#
# COMPACT_ATOMS: atom_id res chain seq x y z
N HIS A 1 0.25 -25.67 13.50
CA HIS A 1 0.98 -24.61 14.21
C HIS A 1 -0.01 -23.54 14.66
N ARG A 2 -0.38 -23.55 15.96
CA ARG A 2 -1.09 -22.43 16.57
C ARG A 2 -0.10 -21.26 16.69
N VAL A 3 -0.21 -20.29 15.82
CA VAL A 3 0.47 -19.00 16.04
C VAL A 3 -0.18 -18.34 17.25
N ASP A 4 0.59 -18.13 18.30
CA ASP A 4 0.14 -17.57 19.57
C ASP A 4 -0.49 -16.17 19.34
N ARG A 5 -1.61 -15.90 20.02
CA ARG A 5 -2.29 -14.60 20.01
C ARG A 5 -1.35 -13.45 20.34
N ARG A 6 -0.38 -13.67 21.23
CA ARG A 6 0.64 -12.68 21.62
C ARG A 6 1.56 -12.32 20.44
N GLN A 7 1.97 -13.30 19.64
CA GLN A 7 2.83 -13.09 18.47
C GLN A 7 2.09 -12.30 17.37
N ARG A 8 0.78 -12.55 17.17
CA ARG A 8 -0.04 -11.74 16.23
C ARG A 8 -0.20 -10.30 16.70
N GLN A 9 -0.43 -10.08 17.99
CA GLN A 9 -0.54 -8.72 18.56
C GLN A 9 0.79 -7.95 18.47
N MET A 10 1.92 -8.61 18.69
CA MET A 10 3.24 -8.00 18.52
C MET A 10 3.47 -7.55 17.06
N CYS A 11 3.25 -8.42 16.08
CA CYS A 11 3.43 -8.06 14.66
C CYS A 11 2.50 -6.92 14.18
N ILE A 12 1.29 -6.84 14.70
CA ILE A 12 0.36 -5.74 14.39
C ILE A 12 0.86 -4.43 15.01
N ARG A 13 1.29 -4.49 16.27
CA ARG A 13 1.79 -3.33 17.02
C ARG A 13 3.03 -2.75 16.36
N ASP A 14 4.01 -3.57 16.04
CA ASP A 14 5.26 -3.14 15.37
C ASP A 14 4.98 -2.43 14.03
N ARG A 15 3.95 -2.85 13.28
CA ARG A 15 3.56 -2.19 12.04
C ARG A 15 2.87 -0.86 12.26
N LEU A 16 2.02 -0.75 13.28
CA LEU A 16 1.40 0.52 13.65
C LEU A 16 2.46 1.50 14.17
N ASP A 17 3.41 1.04 14.98
CA ASP A 17 4.52 1.85 15.47
C ASP A 17 5.41 2.34 14.30
N LEU A 18 5.68 1.49 13.31
CA LEU A 18 6.39 1.87 12.09
C LEU A 18 5.64 2.96 11.29
N ILE A 19 4.33 2.82 11.13
CA ILE A 19 3.50 3.81 10.43
C ILE A 19 3.49 5.12 11.21
N HIS A 20 3.28 5.06 12.52
CA HIS A 20 3.30 6.21 13.39
C HIS A 20 4.61 6.98 13.31
N ASP A 21 5.75 6.32 13.58
CA ASP A 21 7.04 6.98 13.73
C ASP A 21 7.71 7.32 12.41
N SER A 22 7.56 6.44 11.41
CA SER A 22 8.27 6.59 10.14
C SER A 22 7.50 7.34 9.06
N ILE A 23 6.18 7.44 9.19
CA ILE A 23 5.32 8.09 8.18
C ILE A 23 4.58 9.27 8.78
N LEU A 24 3.61 9.03 9.66
CA LEU A 24 2.69 10.07 10.14
C LEU A 24 3.43 11.19 10.90
N ARG A 25 4.35 10.81 11.78
CA ARG A 25 5.16 11.78 12.53
C ARG A 25 6.10 12.60 11.62
N LYS A 26 6.71 11.97 10.61
CA LYS A 26 7.57 12.69 9.66
C LYS A 26 6.80 13.62 8.74
N LEU A 27 5.54 13.30 8.47
CA LEU A 27 4.63 14.14 7.67
C LEU A 27 3.88 15.16 8.54
N GLU A 28 4.15 15.18 9.86
CA GLU A 28 3.54 16.11 10.82
C GLU A 28 2.00 16.04 10.84
N TYR A 29 1.43 14.85 10.60
CA TYR A 29 -0.01 14.65 10.67
C TYR A 29 -0.48 14.59 12.12
N GLU A 30 -1.55 15.33 12.42
CA GLU A 30 -2.27 15.26 13.70
C GLU A 30 -3.37 14.20 13.61
N PHE A 31 -3.48 13.35 14.64
CA PHE A 31 -4.48 12.28 14.69
C PHE A 31 -4.68 11.79 16.14
N ASP A 32 -5.84 11.21 16.39
CA ASP A 32 -6.18 10.64 17.70
C ASP A 32 -5.79 9.17 17.81
N LYS A 33 -5.97 8.41 16.70
CA LYS A 33 -5.76 6.96 16.69
C LYS A 33 -5.40 6.45 15.29
N ILE A 34 -4.58 5.41 15.26
CA ILE A 34 -4.31 4.61 14.05
C ILE A 34 -5.02 3.26 14.21
N GLU A 35 -5.69 2.81 13.16
CA GLU A 35 -6.46 1.57 13.16
C GLU A 35 -6.20 0.76 11.88
N ILE A 36 -5.85 -0.53 12.04
CA ILE A 36 -5.89 -1.49 10.92
C ILE A 36 -7.35 -1.89 10.73
N THR A 37 -7.95 -1.46 9.63
CA THR A 37 -9.36 -1.71 9.34
C THR A 37 -9.61 -3.13 8.84
N ASN A 38 -8.67 -3.66 8.04
CA ASN A 38 -8.70 -5.02 7.55
C ASN A 38 -7.30 -5.53 7.21
N MET A 39 -7.15 -6.86 7.22
CA MET A 39 -5.94 -7.56 6.87
C MET A 39 -6.30 -8.90 6.23
N TRP A 40 -5.64 -9.25 5.12
CA TRP A 40 -5.88 -10.49 4.39
C TRP A 40 -4.62 -11.05 3.75
N SER A 41 -4.63 -12.30 3.38
CA SER A 41 -3.59 -12.94 2.59
C SER A 41 -4.04 -13.12 1.14
N ASN A 42 -3.11 -12.92 0.23
CA ASN A 42 -3.28 -13.20 -1.19
C ASN A 42 -2.32 -14.32 -1.59
N HIS A 43 -2.86 -15.33 -2.24
CA HIS A 43 -2.11 -16.41 -2.84
C HIS A 43 -2.41 -16.42 -4.34
N LEU A 44 -1.44 -15.99 -5.14
CA LEU A 44 -1.54 -15.98 -6.59
C LEU A 44 -0.73 -17.14 -7.17
N TYR A 45 -1.38 -17.94 -8.01
CA TYR A 45 -0.76 -18.98 -8.81
C TYR A 45 -0.34 -18.45 -10.19
N SER A 46 0.38 -19.26 -10.93
CA SER A 46 0.76 -18.90 -12.31
C SER A 46 -0.48 -18.58 -13.16
N GLY A 47 -0.48 -17.40 -13.77
CA GLY A 47 -1.60 -16.86 -14.54
C GLY A 47 -2.52 -15.91 -13.77
N ASP A 48 -2.52 -15.95 -12.44
CA ASP A 48 -3.35 -15.05 -11.63
C ASP A 48 -2.82 -13.62 -11.65
N SER A 49 -3.74 -12.68 -11.51
CA SER A 49 -3.46 -11.23 -11.48
C SER A 49 -4.38 -10.52 -10.50
N HIS A 50 -4.01 -9.30 -10.10
CA HIS A 50 -4.93 -8.37 -9.47
C HIS A 50 -5.21 -7.21 -10.42
N PRO A 51 -6.48 -6.93 -10.76
CA PRO A 51 -6.81 -5.83 -11.65
C PRO A 51 -6.48 -4.47 -11.01
N PRO A 52 -6.35 -3.40 -11.80
CA PRO A 52 -6.17 -2.05 -11.28
C PRO A 52 -7.28 -1.64 -10.31
N HIS A 53 -6.89 -1.20 -9.11
CA HIS A 53 -7.81 -0.80 -8.04
C HIS A 53 -7.19 0.20 -7.07
N THR A 54 -8.02 0.75 -6.19
CA THR A 54 -7.67 1.56 -5.03
C THR A 54 -8.37 0.98 -3.79
N HIS A 55 -8.00 1.44 -2.60
CA HIS A 55 -8.62 1.00 -1.34
C HIS A 55 -9.45 2.13 -0.74
N SER A 56 -10.75 2.13 -1.03
CA SER A 56 -11.69 3.13 -0.51
C SER A 56 -11.79 3.11 1.03
N ASN A 57 -12.08 4.27 1.62
CA ASN A 57 -12.31 4.45 3.06
C ASN A 57 -11.12 4.10 3.95
N ASN A 58 -9.91 4.18 3.40
CA ASN A 58 -8.66 3.99 4.13
C ASN A 58 -7.68 5.11 3.80
N PHE A 59 -6.71 5.34 4.68
CA PHE A 59 -5.68 6.37 4.52
C PHE A 59 -4.39 5.80 3.93
N LEU A 60 -3.89 4.71 4.50
CA LEU A 60 -2.74 3.97 4.00
C LEU A 60 -3.10 2.51 3.76
N SER A 61 -2.40 1.92 2.80
CA SER A 61 -2.44 0.49 2.51
C SER A 61 -1.03 -0.08 2.56
N GLY A 62 -0.92 -1.34 2.87
CA GLY A 62 0.36 -2.01 2.91
C GLY A 62 0.31 -3.42 2.34
N VAL A 63 1.45 -3.90 1.89
CA VAL A 63 1.67 -5.28 1.46
C VAL A 63 3.01 -5.77 1.98
N TYR A 64 3.05 -7.02 2.44
CA TYR A 64 4.26 -7.72 2.85
C TYR A 64 4.37 -9.05 2.12
N TYR A 65 5.53 -9.35 1.55
CA TYR A 65 5.75 -10.54 0.75
C TYR A 65 6.32 -11.67 1.60
N LEU A 66 5.50 -12.72 1.77
CA LEU A 66 5.91 -13.96 2.42
C LEU A 66 6.66 -14.88 1.46
N TYR A 67 6.20 -14.93 0.22
CA TYR A 67 6.79 -15.71 -0.85
C TYR A 67 6.62 -14.98 -2.19
N GLY A 68 7.69 -14.87 -2.91
CA GLY A 68 7.80 -14.24 -4.21
C GLY A 68 9.27 -14.11 -4.56
N GLY A 69 9.59 -13.71 -5.75
CA GLY A 69 10.97 -13.56 -6.19
C GLY A 69 11.06 -12.83 -7.52
N VAL A 70 12.26 -12.75 -8.06
CA VAL A 70 12.57 -12.03 -9.30
C VAL A 70 11.67 -12.42 -10.48
N ASN A 71 11.13 -13.63 -10.44
CA ASN A 71 10.26 -14.17 -11.49
C ASN A 71 8.76 -14.06 -11.17
N SER A 72 8.36 -13.60 -10.00
CA SER A 72 6.96 -13.26 -9.69
C SER A 72 6.65 -11.83 -10.14
N SER A 73 5.40 -11.58 -10.52
CA SER A 73 5.03 -10.25 -11.01
C SER A 73 5.14 -9.18 -9.93
N PRO A 74 5.72 -8.01 -10.26
CA PRO A 74 5.81 -6.88 -9.36
C PRO A 74 4.43 -6.28 -9.09
N ILE A 75 4.30 -5.53 -8.01
CA ILE A 75 3.22 -4.56 -7.88
C ILE A 75 3.57 -3.32 -8.67
N GLN A 76 2.60 -2.79 -9.41
CA GLN A 76 2.78 -1.61 -10.26
C GLN A 76 1.82 -0.52 -9.84
N PHE A 77 2.32 0.72 -9.74
CA PHE A 77 1.58 1.92 -9.35
C PHE A 77 1.50 2.87 -10.53
N PHE A 78 0.30 3.38 -10.78
CA PHE A 78 0.06 4.36 -11.85
C PHE A 78 0.36 5.78 -11.38
N ASP A 79 0.80 6.63 -12.30
CA ASP A 79 0.86 8.08 -12.06
C ASP A 79 -0.57 8.58 -11.77
N PRO A 80 -0.81 9.24 -10.63
CA PRO A 80 -2.15 9.70 -10.26
C PRO A 80 -2.65 10.88 -11.10
N ARG A 81 -1.79 11.49 -11.91
CA ARG A 81 -2.16 12.60 -12.80
C ARG A 81 -2.77 12.04 -14.09
N PRO A 82 -4.08 12.18 -14.34
CA PRO A 82 -4.74 11.52 -15.46
C PRO A 82 -4.23 11.96 -16.84
N GLN A 83 -3.64 13.16 -16.94
CA GLN A 83 -3.10 13.71 -18.18
C GLN A 83 -1.61 13.43 -18.39
N ALA A 84 -0.93 12.77 -17.45
CA ALA A 84 0.52 12.56 -17.53
C ALA A 84 0.97 11.76 -18.77
N THR A 85 0.07 10.98 -19.37
CA THR A 85 0.34 10.10 -20.51
C THR A 85 -0.22 10.61 -21.84
N VAL A 86 -0.92 11.74 -21.87
CA VAL A 86 -1.52 12.29 -23.10
C VAL A 86 -0.46 12.69 -24.13
N LEU A 87 0.64 13.27 -23.66
CA LEU A 87 1.83 13.53 -24.46
C LEU A 87 3.04 12.92 -23.75
N SER A 88 3.63 11.89 -24.34
CA SER A 88 4.82 11.23 -23.81
C SER A 88 6.00 11.43 -24.77
N PRO A 89 6.87 12.41 -24.51
CA PRO A 89 8.11 12.54 -25.27
C PRO A 89 8.97 11.27 -25.14
N ARG A 90 9.71 10.94 -26.16
CA ARG A 90 10.66 9.81 -26.09
C ARG A 90 11.72 10.13 -25.02
N ASN A 91 11.86 9.25 -24.05
CA ASN A 91 12.81 9.41 -22.96
C ASN A 91 13.37 8.05 -22.51
N LYS A 92 14.39 8.10 -21.68
CA LYS A 92 14.81 6.96 -20.89
C LYS A 92 14.00 7.01 -19.57
N ALA A 93 13.19 5.99 -19.33
CA ALA A 93 12.33 5.93 -18.15
C ALA A 93 13.15 6.01 -16.85
N ASN A 94 12.67 6.83 -15.91
CA ASN A 94 13.20 6.99 -14.57
C ASN A 94 12.08 7.43 -13.62
N TRP A 95 12.38 7.56 -12.32
CA TRP A 95 11.41 7.91 -11.27
C TRP A 95 10.66 9.23 -11.50
N ASN A 96 11.26 10.17 -12.24
CA ASN A 96 10.69 11.50 -12.43
C ASN A 96 9.81 11.61 -13.69
N ASN A 97 9.94 10.68 -14.63
CA ASN A 97 9.28 10.78 -15.93
C ASN A 97 8.46 9.53 -16.33
N SER A 98 8.37 8.55 -15.46
CA SER A 98 7.59 7.33 -15.71
C SER A 98 6.13 7.53 -15.32
N SER A 99 5.21 7.10 -16.18
CA SER A 99 3.77 7.06 -15.90
C SER A 99 3.35 5.87 -15.03
N MET A 100 4.26 4.94 -14.81
CA MET A 100 4.07 3.77 -13.96
C MET A 100 5.40 3.37 -13.34
N ILE A 101 5.38 3.05 -12.04
CA ILE A 101 6.54 2.53 -11.31
C ILE A 101 6.21 1.14 -10.78
N GLN A 102 7.23 0.34 -10.56
CA GLN A 102 7.05 -1.02 -10.06
C GLN A 102 8.02 -1.36 -8.94
N PHE A 103 7.58 -2.29 -8.09
CA PHE A 103 8.38 -2.88 -7.02
C PHE A 103 8.27 -4.39 -7.07
N ASP A 104 9.40 -5.06 -7.08
CA ASP A 104 9.45 -6.52 -7.08
C ASP A 104 8.93 -7.10 -5.76
N ALA A 105 8.30 -8.29 -5.87
CA ALA A 105 7.79 -9.00 -4.71
C ALA A 105 8.92 -9.80 -4.04
N VAL A 106 9.82 -9.10 -3.36
CA VAL A 106 10.97 -9.71 -2.67
C VAL A 106 10.56 -10.25 -1.32
N ASN A 107 10.91 -11.52 -1.04
CA ASN A 107 10.63 -12.17 0.25
C ASN A 107 11.13 -11.34 1.43
N GLY A 108 10.31 -11.18 2.46
CA GLY A 108 10.65 -10.47 3.68
C GLY A 108 10.58 -8.94 3.55
N THR A 109 10.18 -8.40 2.40
CA THR A 109 10.01 -6.96 2.20
C THR A 109 8.54 -6.56 2.22
N GLY A 110 8.28 -5.28 2.48
CA GLY A 110 6.95 -4.71 2.43
C GLY A 110 6.95 -3.29 1.88
N LEU A 111 5.76 -2.88 1.45
CA LEU A 111 5.49 -1.54 0.95
C LEU A 111 4.32 -0.95 1.74
N ILE A 112 4.38 0.36 1.98
CA ILE A 112 3.26 1.15 2.51
C ILE A 112 3.06 2.30 1.54
N PHE A 113 1.81 2.54 1.17
CA PHE A 113 1.44 3.53 0.16
C PHE A 113 0.08 4.16 0.48
N PRO A 114 -0.22 5.36 -0.04
CA PRO A 114 -1.54 5.95 0.11
C PRO A 114 -2.64 5.07 -0.48
N SER A 115 -3.74 4.88 0.22
CA SER A 115 -4.83 3.99 -0.19
C SER A 115 -5.51 4.43 -1.49
N TRP A 116 -5.44 5.72 -1.84
CA TRP A 116 -5.96 6.26 -3.08
C TRP A 116 -5.09 5.97 -4.31
N LEU A 117 -3.83 5.55 -4.12
CA LEU A 117 -2.89 5.31 -5.22
C LEU A 117 -3.29 4.05 -5.98
N GLN A 118 -3.67 4.23 -7.25
CA GLN A 118 -4.09 3.12 -8.12
C GLN A 118 -2.92 2.19 -8.39
N HIS A 119 -3.17 0.89 -8.22
CA HIS A 119 -2.15 -0.14 -8.40
C HIS A 119 -2.78 -1.46 -8.89
N TRP A 120 -1.93 -2.33 -9.38
CA TRP A 120 -2.30 -3.65 -9.88
C TRP A 120 -1.13 -4.63 -9.79
N VAL A 121 -1.40 -5.91 -10.03
CA VAL A 121 -0.39 -6.94 -10.20
C VAL A 121 -0.64 -7.65 -11.52
N PRO A 122 0.28 -7.56 -12.49
CA PRO A 122 0.18 -8.30 -13.74
C PRO A 122 0.12 -9.81 -13.51
N ALA A 123 -0.38 -10.55 -14.50
CA ALA A 123 -0.41 -12.01 -14.42
C ALA A 123 0.97 -12.58 -14.06
N THR A 124 1.04 -13.30 -12.94
CA THR A 124 2.30 -13.83 -12.44
C THR A 124 2.68 -15.14 -13.16
N LYS A 125 3.96 -15.35 -13.37
CA LYS A 125 4.48 -16.62 -13.91
C LYS A 125 4.74 -17.65 -12.82
N TYR A 126 4.95 -17.20 -11.60
CA TYR A 126 5.29 -18.02 -10.45
C TYR A 126 4.39 -17.70 -9.28
N GLU A 127 4.26 -18.64 -8.36
CA GLU A 127 3.52 -18.48 -7.12
C GLU A 127 3.99 -17.24 -6.33
N ARG A 128 3.03 -16.53 -5.75
CA ARG A 128 3.26 -15.33 -4.94
C ARG A 128 2.30 -15.30 -3.76
N ILE A 129 2.85 -15.19 -2.55
CA ILE A 129 2.08 -15.10 -1.32
C ILE A 129 2.40 -13.78 -0.63
N SER A 130 1.38 -13.01 -0.33
CA SER A 130 1.51 -11.74 0.38
C SER A 130 0.43 -11.57 1.43
N VAL A 131 0.73 -10.75 2.45
CA VAL A 131 -0.25 -10.25 3.40
C VAL A 131 -0.45 -8.78 3.10
N ALA A 132 -1.70 -8.37 2.89
CA ALA A 132 -2.08 -6.99 2.68
C ALA A 132 -2.93 -6.49 3.85
N TRP A 133 -2.88 -5.18 4.12
CA TRP A 133 -3.69 -4.54 5.16
C TRP A 133 -4.02 -3.11 4.76
N ASN A 134 -5.06 -2.58 5.37
CA ASN A 134 -5.45 -1.19 5.27
C ASN A 134 -5.43 -0.51 6.63
N VAL A 135 -5.15 0.78 6.62
CA VAL A 135 -5.05 1.62 7.81
C VAL A 135 -5.91 2.86 7.64
N LEU A 136 -6.72 3.13 8.65
CA LEU A 136 -7.41 4.39 8.82
C LEU A 136 -6.77 5.17 9.97
N VAL A 137 -6.55 6.45 9.73
CA VAL A 137 -6.14 7.42 10.74
C VAL A 137 -7.40 8.08 11.27
N ARG A 138 -7.65 7.98 12.56
CA ARG A 138 -8.81 8.56 13.23
C ARG A 138 -8.48 9.93 13.79
N GLY A 139 -9.42 10.85 13.73
CA GLY A 139 -9.28 12.20 14.26
C GLY A 139 -9.97 13.25 13.41
N HIS A 140 -9.56 14.49 13.55
CA HIS A 140 -10.05 15.60 12.74
C HIS A 140 -9.35 15.65 11.38
N TYR A 141 -10.15 15.86 10.34
CA TYR A 141 -9.71 16.03 8.95
C TYR A 141 -10.12 17.41 8.45
N GLY A 142 -9.24 18.06 7.71
CA GLY A 142 -9.45 19.40 7.15
C GLY A 142 -9.23 20.53 8.15
N GLU A 143 -9.39 21.76 7.66
CA GLU A 143 -9.17 22.96 8.46
C GLU A 143 -10.31 23.21 9.44
N PRO A 144 -10.00 23.54 10.71
CA PRO A 144 -11.03 23.90 11.70
C PRO A 144 -11.96 25.02 11.20
N ASN A 145 -13.25 24.91 11.51
CA ASN A 145 -14.28 25.89 11.17
C ASN A 145 -14.52 26.08 9.64
N THR A 146 -14.14 25.13 8.81
CA THR A 146 -14.48 25.10 7.38
C THR A 146 -15.54 24.05 7.08
N LEU A 147 -16.15 24.12 5.88
CA LEU A 147 -17.11 23.09 5.42
C LEU A 147 -16.46 21.74 5.14
N GLN A 148 -15.13 21.67 5.06
CA GLN A 148 -14.37 20.44 4.82
C GLN A 148 -13.82 19.82 6.12
N ASN A 149 -14.14 20.39 7.28
CA ASN A 149 -13.79 19.78 8.54
C ASN A 149 -14.68 18.55 8.81
N ALA A 150 -14.07 17.43 9.09
CA ALA A 150 -14.75 16.19 9.44
C ALA A 150 -14.04 15.50 10.60
N TYR A 151 -14.77 14.76 11.41
CA TYR A 151 -14.23 13.82 12.40
C TYR A 151 -14.54 12.40 11.96
N ILE A 152 -13.53 11.55 11.84
CA ILE A 152 -13.65 10.17 11.37
C ILE A 152 -13.15 9.19 12.42
#